data_624968e67918df72482d85685071b271
#
_entry.id   624968e67918df72482d85685071b271
#
_cell.length_a   1.000
_cell.length_b   1.000
_cell.length_c   1.000
_cell.angle_alpha   90.00
_cell.angle_beta   90.00
_cell.angle_gamma   90.00
#
_symmetry.space_group_name_H-M   'P 1'
#
loop_
_entity.id
_entity.type
_entity.pdbx_description
1 polymer ?
#
loop_
_entity_poly.entity_id
_entity_poly.type
_entity_poly.pdbx_seq_one_letter_code
_entity_poly.pdbx_strand_id
1 'polypeptide(L)'
;MKRFYRLAILTFSVSLSFCSCKKFIQKQEENAVLSIMTNGLWHVSGYKQNDSDITASFSGYLFKFDANNTVTGTKANTSVQGQWSVNITNRTIVSNFPGAGDPLVLLNETWTIKDSYTDSVSAWSIDTVHSTTNILQLKK
;
A
#
# COMPACT_ATOMS: atom_id res chain seq x y z
N MET A 1 -44.90 30.82 -20.38
CA MET A 1 -43.54 30.44 -20.76
C MET A 1 -42.44 30.76 -19.72
N LYS A 2 -42.61 31.69 -18.79
CA LYS A 2 -41.55 32.05 -17.81
C LYS A 2 -41.41 31.11 -16.60
N ARG A 3 -42.36 30.20 -16.35
CA ARG A 3 -42.31 29.27 -15.19
C ARG A 3 -41.55 27.96 -15.47
N PHE A 4 -41.42 27.55 -16.72
CA PHE A 4 -40.71 26.33 -17.11
C PHE A 4 -39.19 26.48 -17.08
N TYR A 5 -38.64 27.66 -17.32
CA TYR A 5 -37.20 27.92 -17.26
C TYR A 5 -36.62 27.88 -15.84
N ARG A 6 -37.41 28.17 -14.81
CA ARG A 6 -36.94 28.16 -13.43
C ARG A 6 -36.80 26.71 -12.89
N LEU A 7 -37.60 25.79 -13.41
CA LEU A 7 -37.51 24.37 -13.01
C LEU A 7 -36.31 23.65 -13.66
N ALA A 8 -36.00 24.01 -14.90
CA ALA A 8 -34.86 23.43 -15.64
C ALA A 8 -33.49 23.82 -15.06
N ILE A 9 -33.40 25.07 -14.51
CA ILE A 9 -32.14 25.54 -13.91
C ILE A 9 -31.89 24.87 -12.55
N LEU A 10 -32.94 24.53 -11.79
CA LEU A 10 -32.80 23.87 -10.50
C LEU A 10 -32.35 22.39 -10.61
N THR A 11 -32.76 21.69 -11.69
CA THR A 11 -32.38 20.29 -11.91
C THR A 11 -30.95 20.13 -12.43
N PHE A 12 -30.39 21.15 -13.11
CA PHE A 12 -29.00 21.09 -13.58
C PHE A 12 -27.97 21.36 -12.49
N SER A 13 -28.34 22.08 -11.43
CA SER A 13 -27.44 22.42 -10.32
C SER A 13 -27.16 21.25 -9.38
N VAL A 14 -27.99 20.20 -9.34
CA VAL A 14 -27.85 19.07 -8.43
C VAL A 14 -26.88 18.00 -8.99
N SER A 15 -26.67 17.96 -10.31
CA SER A 15 -25.85 16.91 -10.95
C SER A 15 -24.34 17.11 -10.79
N LEU A 16 -23.85 18.27 -10.38
CA LEU A 16 -22.43 18.60 -10.26
C LEU A 16 -21.82 18.29 -8.88
N SER A 17 -22.65 17.95 -7.88
CA SER A 17 -22.18 17.78 -6.50
C SER A 17 -21.63 16.37 -6.18
N PHE A 18 -21.90 15.37 -7.01
CA PHE A 18 -21.52 13.98 -6.71
C PHE A 18 -20.09 13.60 -7.06
N CYS A 19 -19.41 14.38 -7.90
CA CYS A 19 -18.04 14.06 -8.33
C CYS A 19 -16.98 14.49 -7.31
N SER A 20 -17.30 15.48 -6.45
CA SER A 20 -16.35 16.03 -5.47
C SER A 20 -16.19 15.16 -4.24
N CYS A 21 -17.24 14.43 -3.82
CA CYS A 21 -17.21 13.62 -2.61
C CYS A 21 -16.30 12.39 -2.72
N LYS A 22 -16.26 11.73 -3.89
CA LYS A 22 -15.41 10.54 -4.07
C LYS A 22 -13.92 10.87 -3.94
N LYS A 23 -13.45 11.95 -4.56
CA LYS A 23 -12.05 12.37 -4.47
C LYS A 23 -11.64 12.78 -3.05
N PHE A 24 -12.54 13.39 -2.31
CA PHE A 24 -12.27 13.80 -0.93
C PHE A 24 -12.16 12.59 0.01
N ILE A 25 -13.05 11.62 -0.12
CA ILE A 25 -13.01 10.37 0.67
C ILE A 25 -11.74 9.58 0.38
N GLN A 26 -11.40 9.38 -0.91
CA GLN A 26 -10.17 8.69 -1.31
C GLN A 26 -8.91 9.33 -0.74
N LYS A 27 -8.83 10.66 -0.74
CA LYS A 27 -7.68 11.38 -0.18
C LYS A 27 -7.58 11.23 1.33
N GLN A 28 -8.68 11.14 2.05
CA GLN A 28 -8.68 10.87 3.50
C GLN A 28 -8.22 9.44 3.80
N GLU A 29 -8.69 8.46 3.03
CA GLU A 29 -8.26 7.06 3.18
C GLU A 29 -6.77 6.89 2.86
N GLU A 30 -6.28 7.55 1.81
CA GLU A 30 -4.86 7.57 1.46
C GLU A 30 -4.01 8.16 2.59
N ASN A 31 -4.41 9.30 3.13
CA ASN A 31 -3.72 9.94 4.25
C ASN A 31 -3.72 9.05 5.51
N ALA A 32 -4.80 8.32 5.76
CA ALA A 32 -4.87 7.39 6.89
C ALA A 32 -3.89 6.23 6.70
N VAL A 33 -3.81 5.62 5.52
CA VAL A 33 -2.84 4.54 5.23
C VAL A 33 -1.41 5.06 5.29
N LEU A 34 -1.13 6.23 4.71
CA LEU A 34 0.19 6.87 4.80
C LEU A 34 0.59 7.10 6.26
N SER A 35 -0.32 7.63 7.08
CA SER A 35 -0.07 7.84 8.51
C SER A 35 0.23 6.55 9.27
N ILE A 36 -0.48 5.47 8.96
CA ILE A 36 -0.25 4.15 9.58
C ILE A 36 1.11 3.61 9.17
N MET A 37 1.42 3.61 7.87
CA MET A 37 2.67 3.04 7.34
C MET A 37 3.90 3.81 7.78
N THR A 38 3.83 5.14 7.80
CA THR A 38 4.98 5.99 8.17
C THR A 38 5.21 6.10 9.68
N ASN A 39 4.26 5.62 10.49
CA ASN A 39 4.38 5.64 11.94
C ASN A 39 5.06 4.37 12.46
N GLY A 40 6.30 4.49 12.89
CA GLY A 40 7.06 3.42 13.53
C GLY A 40 7.90 2.58 12.58
N LEU A 41 8.40 1.48 13.12
CA LEU A 41 9.20 0.49 12.40
C LEU A 41 8.38 -0.77 12.21
N TRP A 42 8.55 -1.39 11.05
CA TRP A 42 7.85 -2.61 10.66
C TRP A 42 8.84 -3.77 10.54
N HIS A 43 8.37 -4.98 10.80
CA HIS A 43 9.11 -6.20 10.50
C HIS A 43 8.21 -7.18 9.74
N VAL A 44 8.82 -8.07 8.99
CA VAL A 44 8.11 -9.17 8.35
C VAL A 44 7.79 -10.21 9.41
N SER A 45 6.50 -10.34 9.73
CA SER A 45 6.00 -11.33 10.68
C SER A 45 5.54 -12.64 10.01
N GLY A 46 5.39 -12.59 8.68
CA GLY A 46 5.06 -13.74 7.86
C GLY A 46 5.38 -13.48 6.39
N TYR A 47 6.06 -14.41 5.75
CA TYR A 47 6.26 -14.43 4.31
C TYR A 47 6.12 -15.86 3.79
N LYS A 48 5.15 -16.07 2.92
CA LYS A 48 4.97 -17.35 2.23
C LYS A 48 5.10 -17.16 0.74
N GLN A 49 5.80 -18.07 0.10
CA GLN A 49 5.91 -18.18 -1.35
C GLN A 49 5.30 -19.52 -1.74
N ASN A 50 4.12 -19.49 -2.36
CA ASN A 50 3.21 -20.63 -2.45
C ASN A 50 2.95 -21.22 -1.03
N ASP A 51 3.27 -22.50 -0.83
CA ASP A 51 3.10 -23.17 0.47
C ASP A 51 4.36 -23.12 1.36
N SER A 52 5.47 -22.57 0.86
CA SER A 52 6.74 -22.49 1.59
C SER A 52 6.79 -21.24 2.47
N ASP A 53 7.00 -21.44 3.76
CA ASP A 53 7.24 -20.34 4.71
C ASP A 53 8.73 -19.97 4.71
N ILE A 54 9.03 -18.75 4.29
CA ILE A 54 10.39 -18.20 4.23
C ILE A 54 10.55 -16.97 5.12
N THR A 55 9.67 -16.81 6.10
CA THR A 55 9.70 -15.69 7.06
C THR A 55 11.07 -15.52 7.72
N ALA A 56 11.75 -16.61 8.03
CA ALA A 56 13.08 -16.61 8.67
C ALA A 56 14.14 -15.85 7.87
N SER A 57 14.01 -15.77 6.53
CA SER A 57 14.93 -15.01 5.68
C SER A 57 14.94 -13.51 6.00
N PHE A 58 13.82 -13.01 6.51
CA PHE A 58 13.66 -11.59 6.89
C PHE A 58 14.03 -11.30 8.36
N SER A 59 14.51 -12.31 9.10
CA SER A 59 14.86 -12.14 10.50
C SER A 59 15.90 -11.05 10.71
N GLY A 60 15.61 -10.14 11.64
CA GLY A 60 16.46 -9.01 11.98
C GLY A 60 16.32 -7.80 11.06
N TYR A 61 15.49 -7.86 10.01
CA TYR A 61 15.16 -6.68 9.22
C TYR A 61 14.09 -5.84 9.92
N LEU A 62 14.31 -4.52 9.93
CA LEU A 62 13.33 -3.50 10.27
C LEU A 62 13.14 -2.57 9.08
N PHE A 63 11.89 -2.24 8.80
CA PHE A 63 11.51 -1.39 7.67
C PHE A 63 10.92 -0.09 8.17
N LYS A 64 11.43 1.03 7.64
CA LYS A 64 10.87 2.35 7.85
C LYS A 64 10.32 2.87 6.54
N PHE A 65 9.05 3.22 6.56
CA PHE A 65 8.36 3.87 5.44
C PHE A 65 8.29 5.36 5.71
N ASP A 66 8.69 6.17 4.75
CA ASP A 66 8.67 7.62 4.86
C ASP A 66 7.65 8.23 3.88
N ALA A 67 7.07 9.38 4.25
CA ALA A 67 6.02 10.05 3.48
C ALA A 67 6.49 10.56 2.09
N ASN A 68 7.80 10.60 1.86
CA ASN A 68 8.42 10.93 0.58
C ASN A 68 8.54 9.73 -0.37
N ASN A 69 7.79 8.65 -0.11
CA ASN A 69 7.79 7.42 -0.90
C ASN A 69 9.09 6.59 -0.82
N THR A 70 9.91 6.85 0.21
CA THR A 70 11.11 6.05 0.47
C THR A 70 10.80 4.97 1.50
N VAL A 71 11.32 3.77 1.31
CA VAL A 71 11.36 2.71 2.31
C VAL A 71 12.81 2.33 2.59
N THR A 72 13.15 2.18 3.85
CA THR A 72 14.50 1.76 4.26
C THR A 72 14.40 0.44 5.01
N GLY A 73 15.05 -0.60 4.49
CA GLY A 73 15.24 -1.88 5.18
C GLY A 73 16.59 -1.89 5.88
N THR A 74 16.58 -2.08 7.20
CA THR A 74 17.79 -2.08 8.03
C THR A 74 17.96 -3.43 8.70
N LYS A 75 19.16 -4.00 8.63
CA LYS A 75 19.56 -5.21 9.35
C LYS A 75 20.94 -5.02 9.93
N ALA A 76 21.09 -5.15 11.25
CA ALA A 76 22.33 -4.84 11.97
C ALA A 76 22.83 -3.42 11.58
N ASN A 77 24.01 -3.31 11.02
CA ASN A 77 24.63 -2.04 10.62
C ASN A 77 24.48 -1.72 9.13
N THR A 78 23.64 -2.46 8.41
CA THR A 78 23.43 -2.27 6.97
C THR A 78 22.03 -1.76 6.71
N SER A 79 21.93 -0.73 5.87
CA SER A 79 20.65 -0.19 5.41
C SER A 79 20.60 -0.22 3.89
N VAL A 80 19.47 -0.65 3.36
CA VAL A 80 19.15 -0.64 1.93
C VAL A 80 17.92 0.23 1.72
N GLN A 81 18.03 1.19 0.83
CA GLN A 81 16.94 2.11 0.50
C GLN A 81 16.19 1.60 -0.72
N GLY A 82 14.89 1.69 -0.65
CA GLY A 82 13.96 1.40 -1.72
C GLY A 82 12.91 2.48 -1.87
N GLN A 83 11.94 2.21 -2.70
CA GLN A 83 10.78 3.06 -2.93
C GLN A 83 9.50 2.30 -2.60
N TRP A 84 8.48 3.03 -2.17
CA TRP A 84 7.15 2.49 -1.96
C TRP A 84 6.08 3.49 -2.36
N SER A 85 4.91 2.98 -2.67
CA SER A 85 3.73 3.80 -2.92
C SER A 85 2.46 3.04 -2.57
N VAL A 86 1.38 3.77 -2.31
CA VAL A 86 0.07 3.20 -2.04
C VAL A 86 -0.93 3.68 -3.08
N ASN A 87 -1.81 2.78 -3.51
CA ASN A 87 -2.97 3.11 -4.33
C ASN A 87 -4.23 2.61 -3.61
N ILE A 88 -4.98 3.53 -3.05
CA ILE A 88 -6.19 3.24 -2.28
C ILE A 88 -7.31 2.69 -3.16
N THR A 89 -7.46 3.23 -4.37
CA THR A 89 -8.50 2.78 -5.31
C THR A 89 -8.36 1.30 -5.64
N ASN A 90 -7.13 0.83 -5.82
CA ASN A 90 -6.83 -0.56 -6.15
C ASN A 90 -6.49 -1.40 -4.90
N ARG A 91 -6.42 -0.77 -3.72
CA ARG A 91 -5.99 -1.38 -2.46
C ARG A 91 -4.62 -2.07 -2.60
N THR A 92 -3.67 -1.39 -3.22
CA THR A 92 -2.33 -1.94 -3.44
C THR A 92 -1.24 -1.09 -2.79
N ILE A 93 -0.18 -1.77 -2.36
CA ILE A 93 1.11 -1.18 -2.01
C ILE A 93 2.13 -1.73 -3.00
N VAL A 94 2.92 -0.83 -3.59
CA VAL A 94 4.08 -1.23 -4.40
C VAL A 94 5.32 -0.98 -3.57
N SER A 95 6.24 -1.92 -3.57
CA SER A 95 7.58 -1.74 -3.01
C SER A 95 8.63 -2.21 -4.01
N ASN A 96 9.77 -1.51 -4.01
CA ASN A 96 10.90 -1.81 -4.88
C ASN A 96 12.22 -1.44 -4.21
N PHE A 97 13.14 -2.39 -4.10
CA PHE A 97 14.50 -2.22 -3.60
C PHE A 97 15.48 -2.43 -4.77
N PRO A 98 15.83 -1.38 -5.54
CA PRO A 98 16.64 -1.52 -6.75
C PRO A 98 18.03 -2.10 -6.42
N GLY A 99 18.42 -3.16 -7.13
CA GLY A 99 19.73 -3.78 -6.96
C GLY A 99 19.93 -4.54 -5.66
N ALA A 100 18.88 -4.69 -4.83
CA ALA A 100 18.98 -5.50 -3.63
C ALA A 100 19.00 -7.00 -3.97
N GLY A 101 19.76 -7.75 -3.19
CA GLY A 101 19.71 -9.21 -3.18
C GLY A 101 18.66 -9.77 -2.23
N ASP A 102 18.66 -11.08 -2.06
CA ASP A 102 17.78 -11.76 -1.12
C ASP A 102 18.02 -11.29 0.33
N PRO A 103 16.95 -11.18 1.13
CA PRO A 103 15.54 -11.42 0.80
C PRO A 103 14.81 -10.17 0.29
N LEU A 104 15.44 -9.00 0.22
CA LEU A 104 14.77 -7.73 -0.09
C LEU A 104 14.20 -7.70 -1.51
N VAL A 105 14.83 -8.37 -2.46
CA VAL A 105 14.34 -8.47 -3.84
C VAL A 105 12.95 -9.12 -3.90
N LEU A 106 12.62 -10.01 -2.96
CA LEU A 106 11.30 -10.65 -2.87
C LEU A 106 10.18 -9.68 -2.48
N LEU A 107 10.52 -8.48 -2.00
CA LEU A 107 9.56 -7.42 -1.70
C LEU A 107 9.27 -6.52 -2.92
N ASN A 108 9.96 -6.71 -4.05
CA ASN A 108 9.79 -5.94 -5.29
C ASN A 108 8.52 -6.38 -6.02
N GLU A 109 7.38 -6.03 -5.47
CA GLU A 109 6.08 -6.52 -5.90
C GLU A 109 4.99 -5.45 -5.81
N THR A 110 3.89 -5.71 -6.49
CA THR A 110 2.62 -5.02 -6.26
C THR A 110 1.76 -5.88 -5.33
N TRP A 111 1.68 -5.45 -4.09
CA TRP A 111 0.97 -6.15 -3.02
C TRP A 111 -0.48 -5.71 -2.95
N THR A 112 -1.41 -6.63 -3.10
CA THR A 112 -2.84 -6.37 -2.84
C THR A 112 -3.12 -6.53 -1.36
N ILE A 113 -3.60 -5.47 -0.72
CA ILE A 113 -3.91 -5.44 0.71
C ILE A 113 -5.14 -6.31 0.97
N LYS A 114 -4.98 -7.30 1.83
CA LYS A 114 -6.07 -8.13 2.34
C LYS A 114 -6.68 -7.49 3.58
N ASP A 115 -5.85 -7.26 4.59
CA ASP A 115 -6.24 -6.67 5.86
C ASP A 115 -5.20 -5.64 6.30
N SER A 116 -5.65 -4.54 6.93
CA SER A 116 -4.76 -3.53 7.49
C SER A 116 -5.32 -2.99 8.81
N TYR A 117 -4.46 -2.93 9.81
CA TYR A 117 -4.69 -2.37 11.13
C TYR A 117 -3.61 -1.36 11.45
N THR A 118 -3.70 -0.69 12.57
CA THR A 118 -2.70 0.33 13.00
C THR A 118 -1.29 -0.22 13.21
N ASP A 119 -1.17 -1.52 13.48
CA ASP A 119 0.06 -2.22 13.85
C ASP A 119 0.37 -3.44 12.97
N SER A 120 -0.51 -3.76 12.02
CA SER A 120 -0.33 -4.93 11.16
C SER A 120 -0.94 -4.74 9.77
N VAL A 121 -0.29 -5.32 8.77
CA VAL A 121 -0.76 -5.37 7.38
C VAL A 121 -0.58 -6.79 6.85
N SER A 122 -1.61 -7.30 6.19
CA SER A 122 -1.56 -8.55 5.44
C SER A 122 -1.84 -8.25 3.97
N ALA A 123 -0.99 -8.76 3.09
CA ALA A 123 -1.09 -8.54 1.65
C ALA A 123 -0.66 -9.80 0.88
N TRP A 124 -1.02 -9.84 -0.39
CA TRP A 124 -0.63 -10.90 -1.30
C TRP A 124 -0.23 -10.32 -2.67
N SER A 125 0.61 -11.04 -3.38
CA SER A 125 0.98 -10.75 -4.76
C SER A 125 1.00 -12.03 -5.61
N ILE A 126 0.94 -11.86 -6.92
CA ILE A 126 1.18 -12.93 -7.88
C ILE A 126 2.38 -12.51 -8.72
N ASP A 127 3.48 -13.23 -8.57
CA ASP A 127 4.60 -13.16 -9.50
C ASP A 127 4.24 -13.95 -10.75
N THR A 128 3.91 -13.23 -11.82
CA THR A 128 3.51 -13.83 -13.10
C THR A 128 4.68 -14.45 -13.86
N VAL A 129 5.91 -14.05 -13.55
CA VAL A 129 7.12 -14.58 -14.19
C VAL A 129 7.44 -15.98 -13.68
N HIS A 130 7.33 -16.18 -12.35
CA HIS A 130 7.64 -17.46 -11.69
C HIS A 130 6.37 -18.25 -11.36
N SER A 131 5.18 -17.74 -11.67
CA SER A 131 3.89 -18.36 -11.33
C SER A 131 3.76 -18.66 -9.83
N THR A 132 4.24 -17.75 -8.98
CA THR A 132 4.18 -17.89 -7.53
C THR A 132 3.17 -16.94 -6.91
N THR A 133 2.46 -17.43 -5.88
CA THR A 133 1.64 -16.59 -5.01
C THR A 133 2.42 -16.29 -3.74
N ASN A 134 2.60 -15.01 -3.47
CA ASN A 134 3.31 -14.54 -2.28
C ASN A 134 2.31 -13.99 -1.28
N ILE A 135 2.51 -14.28 0.00
CA ILE A 135 1.74 -13.71 1.12
C ILE A 135 2.73 -13.01 2.04
N LEU A 136 2.47 -11.74 2.31
CA LEU A 136 3.28 -10.90 3.18
C LEU A 136 2.46 -10.46 4.39
N GLN A 137 3.04 -10.57 5.56
CA GLN A 137 2.52 -10.03 6.81
C GLN A 137 3.57 -9.13 7.44
N LEU A 138 3.18 -7.88 7.70
CA LEU A 138 3.99 -6.89 8.39
C LEU A 138 3.40 -6.62 9.77
N LYS A 139 4.25 -6.45 10.77
CA LYS A 139 3.90 -5.96 12.11
C LYS A 139 4.87 -4.89 12.59
N LYS A 140 4.38 -4.03 13.48
CA LYS A 140 5.23 -3.08 14.25
C LYS A 140 5.87 -3.73 15.44
#